data_f3b6eac48d6dc2ed47846e5485eb202e
#
_entry.id   f3b6eac48d6dc2ed47846e5485eb202e
#
_cell.length_a   1.000
_cell.length_b   1.000
_cell.length_c   1.000
_cell.angle_alpha   90.00
_cell.angle_beta   90.00
_cell.angle_gamma   90.00
#
_symmetry.space_group_name_H-M   'P 1'
#
loop_
_entity.id
_entity.type
_entity.pdbx_description
1 polymer ?
#
loop_
_entity_poly.entity_id
_entity_poly.type
_entity_poly.pdbx_seq_one_letter_code
_entity_poly.pdbx_strand_id
1 'polypeptide(L)'
;EAELDNASPSEGIIASRSQTLARIASGKTVTDRTEWVDPARCRPWRMHNRDLDHLSEESCRDLIDSFLAAKRQRIPAIVRRLKDDPDYDYEIIAGVRRWWTVQWLREHHHPEFDYLVTIQTVTDEEAFRVSDVENRSRKDISDWERAKEYARALSEFYENSQSQMAEHLNLSRSWLSRLLDVARLPEEIVAAFSDTHDITVRVARDIKPLTSEPKTLKRMR
;
A
#
# COMPACT_ATOMS: atom_id res chain seq x y z
N GLU A 1 17.52 -5.81 57.27
CA GLU A 1 16.22 -6.44 56.98
C GLU A 1 15.57 -5.66 55.84
N ALA A 2 15.57 -6.24 54.65
CA ALA A 2 14.92 -5.71 53.49
C ALA A 2 13.55 -6.40 53.40
N GLU A 3 12.48 -5.67 53.54
CA GLU A 3 11.13 -6.09 53.26
C GLU A 3 10.99 -6.37 51.74
N LEU A 4 10.89 -7.63 51.38
CA LEU A 4 10.50 -8.07 50.07
C LEU A 4 9.00 -7.82 49.90
N ASP A 5 8.69 -6.85 49.04
CA ASP A 5 7.33 -6.46 48.66
C ASP A 5 6.66 -7.63 47.92
N ASN A 6 5.78 -8.34 48.62
CA ASN A 6 5.08 -9.52 48.16
C ASN A 6 3.77 -9.11 47.47
N ALA A 7 3.90 -8.40 46.34
CA ALA A 7 2.73 -8.13 45.48
C ALA A 7 2.23 -9.45 44.89
N SER A 8 0.93 -9.74 45.10
CA SER A 8 0.32 -10.97 44.56
C SER A 8 0.34 -10.96 43.02
N PRO A 9 0.47 -12.13 42.35
CA PRO A 9 0.48 -12.22 40.89
C PRO A 9 -0.75 -11.57 40.22
N SER A 10 -1.88 -11.51 40.90
CA SER A 10 -3.12 -10.87 40.44
C SER A 10 -3.04 -9.35 40.43
N GLU A 11 -2.38 -8.73 41.40
CA GLU A 11 -2.19 -7.25 41.46
C GLU A 11 -1.25 -6.77 40.36
N GLY A 12 -0.21 -7.50 40.03
CA GLY A 12 0.68 -7.20 38.91
C GLY A 12 -0.03 -7.23 37.54
N ILE A 13 -0.95 -8.18 37.34
CA ILE A 13 -1.75 -8.27 36.10
C ILE A 13 -2.75 -7.12 35.99
N ILE A 14 -3.39 -6.73 37.07
CA ILE A 14 -4.35 -5.61 37.09
C ILE A 14 -3.63 -4.28 36.86
N ALA A 15 -2.49 -4.05 37.49
CA ALA A 15 -1.67 -2.86 37.28
C ALA A 15 -1.16 -2.75 35.84
N SER A 16 -0.70 -3.86 35.24
CA SER A 16 -0.27 -3.91 33.84
C SER A 16 -1.39 -3.58 32.85
N ARG A 17 -2.60 -4.12 33.08
CA ARG A 17 -3.80 -3.82 32.29
C ARG A 17 -4.20 -2.35 32.40
N SER A 18 -4.18 -1.80 33.61
CA SER A 18 -4.50 -0.38 33.86
C SER A 18 -3.52 0.55 33.16
N GLN A 19 -2.20 0.26 33.20
CA GLN A 19 -1.18 1.03 32.48
C GLN A 19 -1.36 0.94 30.97
N THR A 20 -1.69 -0.24 30.44
CA THR A 20 -1.97 -0.42 29.01
C THR A 20 -3.17 0.39 28.55
N LEU A 21 -4.26 0.36 29.32
CA LEU A 21 -5.48 1.16 29.04
C LEU A 21 -5.19 2.67 29.12
N ALA A 22 -4.40 3.11 30.09
CA ALA A 22 -4.00 4.51 30.20
C ALA A 22 -3.14 4.97 29.01
N ARG A 23 -2.24 4.12 28.53
CA ARG A 23 -1.44 4.40 27.31
C ARG A 23 -2.30 4.47 26.05
N ILE A 24 -3.29 3.59 25.91
CA ILE A 24 -4.27 3.63 24.80
C ILE A 24 -5.09 4.93 24.88
N ALA A 25 -5.65 5.25 26.06
CA ALA A 25 -6.44 6.46 26.28
C ALA A 25 -5.65 7.77 26.04
N SER A 26 -4.33 7.77 26.29
CA SER A 26 -3.46 8.91 26.00
C SER A 26 -2.98 9.00 24.54
N GLY A 27 -3.41 8.10 23.66
CA GLY A 27 -2.96 8.01 22.26
C GLY A 27 -1.51 7.56 22.06
N LYS A 28 -0.81 7.18 23.15
CA LYS A 28 0.59 6.68 23.10
C LYS A 28 0.70 5.23 22.61
N THR A 29 -0.42 4.52 22.57
CA THR A 29 -0.51 3.15 22.04
C THR A 29 -1.80 3.06 21.23
N VAL A 30 -1.67 2.77 19.94
CA VAL A 30 -2.77 2.44 19.05
C VAL A 30 -2.89 0.91 19.05
N THR A 31 -4.08 0.39 19.31
CA THR A 31 -4.37 -1.04 19.24
C THR A 31 -5.06 -1.31 17.92
N ASP A 32 -4.30 -1.65 16.91
CA ASP A 32 -4.87 -2.16 15.67
C ASP A 32 -5.37 -3.59 15.88
N ARG A 33 -6.59 -3.85 15.44
CA ARG A 33 -7.20 -5.18 15.55
C ARG A 33 -6.66 -6.07 14.43
N THR A 34 -5.97 -7.14 14.82
CA THR A 34 -5.46 -8.14 13.88
C THR A 34 -6.34 -9.39 13.95
N GLU A 35 -6.78 -9.85 12.77
CA GLU A 35 -7.70 -10.98 12.63
C GLU A 35 -7.26 -11.91 11.48
N TRP A 36 -7.70 -13.16 11.56
CA TRP A 36 -7.70 -14.09 10.44
C TRP A 36 -9.06 -14.00 9.76
N VAL A 37 -9.04 -13.76 8.45
CA VAL A 37 -10.25 -13.58 7.65
C VAL A 37 -10.24 -14.47 6.41
N ASP A 38 -11.42 -14.73 5.86
CA ASP A 38 -11.53 -15.42 4.58
C ASP A 38 -11.06 -14.50 3.44
N PRO A 39 -10.02 -14.89 2.67
CA PRO A 39 -9.54 -14.09 1.55
C PRO A 39 -10.61 -13.87 0.46
N ALA A 40 -11.60 -14.75 0.33
CA ALA A 40 -12.71 -14.60 -0.60
C ALA A 40 -13.65 -13.42 -0.24
N ARG A 41 -13.64 -13.01 1.04
CA ARG A 41 -14.40 -11.84 1.53
C ARG A 41 -13.60 -10.53 1.46
N CYS A 42 -12.43 -10.55 0.81
CA CYS A 42 -11.55 -9.40 0.64
C CYS A 42 -11.40 -9.04 -0.83
N ARG A 43 -11.41 -7.74 -1.14
CA ARG A 43 -11.08 -7.25 -2.47
C ARG A 43 -9.96 -6.22 -2.41
N PRO A 44 -9.11 -6.12 -3.47
CA PRO A 44 -8.15 -5.03 -3.57
C PRO A 44 -8.85 -3.66 -3.63
N TRP A 45 -8.27 -2.66 -2.97
CA TRP A 45 -8.71 -1.27 -3.07
C TRP A 45 -8.47 -0.74 -4.49
N ARG A 46 -9.38 0.11 -4.99
CA ARG A 46 -9.34 0.67 -6.36
C ARG A 46 -8.07 1.45 -6.73
N MET A 47 -7.31 1.91 -5.73
CA MET A 47 -6.04 2.63 -5.91
C MET A 47 -4.84 1.82 -5.38
N HIS A 48 -4.94 0.49 -5.34
CA HIS A 48 -3.76 -0.32 -5.08
C HIS A 48 -2.79 -0.27 -6.27
N ASN A 49 -1.48 -0.25 -5.97
CA ASN A 49 -0.41 -0.10 -6.97
C ASN A 49 0.05 -1.41 -7.57
N ARG A 50 -0.75 -2.43 -7.53
CA ARG A 50 -0.35 -3.74 -8.04
C ARG A 50 -1.17 -4.07 -9.28
N ASP A 51 -0.49 -4.34 -10.38
CA ASP A 51 -1.13 -4.99 -11.50
C ASP A 51 -1.45 -6.43 -11.11
N LEU A 52 -2.75 -6.73 -11.04
CA LEU A 52 -3.25 -8.05 -10.64
C LEU A 52 -2.93 -9.11 -11.70
N ASP A 53 -2.85 -8.72 -12.97
CA ASP A 53 -2.55 -9.61 -14.08
C ASP A 53 -1.11 -10.14 -14.06
N HIS A 54 -0.21 -9.43 -13.35
CA HIS A 54 1.17 -9.86 -13.12
C HIS A 54 1.37 -10.71 -11.85
N LEU A 55 0.31 -10.99 -11.08
CA LEU A 55 0.39 -11.91 -9.95
C LEU A 55 0.33 -13.36 -10.47
N SER A 56 1.39 -14.10 -10.19
CA SER A 56 1.56 -15.48 -10.60
C SER A 56 2.29 -16.29 -9.53
N GLU A 57 2.30 -17.60 -9.67
CA GLU A 57 3.09 -18.48 -8.82
C GLU A 57 4.56 -18.06 -8.80
N GLU A 58 5.14 -17.72 -9.95
CA GLU A 58 6.53 -17.29 -10.06
C GLU A 58 6.77 -15.97 -9.33
N SER A 59 5.92 -14.95 -9.56
CA SER A 59 6.06 -13.63 -8.93
C SER A 59 5.78 -13.62 -7.42
N CYS A 60 5.10 -14.65 -6.91
CA CYS A 60 4.76 -14.83 -5.49
C CYS A 60 5.47 -16.01 -4.82
N ARG A 61 6.44 -16.66 -5.49
CA ARG A 61 7.14 -17.85 -5.00
C ARG A 61 7.76 -17.64 -3.60
N ASP A 62 8.38 -16.50 -3.38
CA ASP A 62 8.97 -16.12 -2.09
C ASP A 62 7.95 -16.15 -0.94
N LEU A 63 6.72 -15.72 -1.19
CA LEU A 63 5.64 -15.72 -0.20
C LEU A 63 5.06 -17.13 -0.03
N ILE A 64 4.85 -17.87 -1.12
CA ILE A 64 4.36 -19.25 -1.09
C ILE A 64 5.30 -20.11 -0.22
N ASP A 65 6.59 -20.10 -0.50
CA ASP A 65 7.58 -20.88 0.24
C ASP A 65 7.64 -20.45 1.72
N SER A 66 7.59 -19.13 1.97
CA SER A 66 7.58 -18.59 3.33
C SER A 66 6.34 -19.03 4.13
N PHE A 67 5.15 -19.03 3.49
CA PHE A 67 3.89 -19.39 4.16
C PHE A 67 3.84 -20.89 4.44
N LEU A 68 4.27 -21.72 3.50
CA LEU A 68 4.36 -23.17 3.69
C LEU A 68 5.35 -23.54 4.80
N ALA A 69 6.55 -22.94 4.81
CA ALA A 69 7.55 -23.16 5.84
C ALA A 69 7.07 -22.74 7.23
N ALA A 70 6.36 -21.62 7.32
CA ALA A 70 5.82 -21.09 8.58
C ALA A 70 4.47 -21.71 8.97
N LYS A 71 3.80 -22.46 8.05
CA LYS A 71 2.43 -22.96 8.15
C LYS A 71 1.39 -21.88 8.42
N ARG A 72 1.69 -20.64 8.11
CA ARG A 72 0.80 -19.47 8.25
C ARG A 72 1.42 -18.21 7.64
N GLN A 73 0.60 -17.23 7.34
CA GLN A 73 1.04 -15.85 7.12
C GLN A 73 1.53 -15.26 8.46
N ARG A 74 2.67 -14.56 8.48
CA ARG A 74 3.23 -13.94 9.69
C ARG A 74 3.02 -12.43 9.75
N ILE A 75 3.11 -11.76 8.63
CA ILE A 75 2.99 -10.30 8.54
C ILE A 75 1.58 -9.96 8.06
N PRO A 76 0.77 -9.25 8.86
CA PRO A 76 -0.59 -8.90 8.46
C PRO A 76 -0.59 -7.96 7.25
N ALA A 77 -1.64 -8.06 6.45
CA ALA A 77 -1.99 -7.05 5.48
C ALA A 77 -2.80 -5.94 6.14
N ILE A 78 -2.90 -4.77 5.51
CA ILE A 78 -3.72 -3.67 6.01
C ILE A 78 -5.00 -3.63 5.22
N VAL A 79 -6.13 -3.69 5.92
CA VAL A 79 -7.47 -3.66 5.33
C VAL A 79 -8.35 -2.64 6.06
N ARG A 80 -9.40 -2.19 5.38
CA ARG A 80 -10.52 -1.50 6.03
C ARG A 80 -11.81 -2.27 5.84
N ARG A 81 -12.76 -2.12 6.77
CA ARG A 81 -14.10 -2.72 6.62
C ARG A 81 -14.89 -1.99 5.55
N LEU A 82 -15.55 -2.77 4.72
CA LEU A 82 -16.60 -2.28 3.84
C LEU A 82 -17.93 -2.25 4.59
N LYS A 83 -18.73 -1.22 4.33
CA LYS A 83 -20.12 -1.12 4.77
C LYS A 83 -20.99 -1.33 3.56
N ASP A 84 -22.05 -2.09 3.72
CA ASP A 84 -23.10 -2.27 2.71
C ASP A 84 -22.63 -2.90 1.38
N ASP A 85 -21.51 -3.66 1.38
CA ASP A 85 -21.09 -4.47 0.26
C ASP A 85 -21.53 -5.92 0.50
N PRO A 86 -22.38 -6.51 -0.38
CA PRO A 86 -22.91 -7.85 -0.17
C PRO A 86 -21.86 -8.95 -0.38
N ASP A 87 -20.85 -8.69 -1.18
CA ASP A 87 -19.87 -9.69 -1.62
C ASP A 87 -18.59 -9.65 -0.78
N TYR A 88 -18.21 -8.47 -0.26
CA TYR A 88 -16.94 -8.28 0.42
C TYR A 88 -17.10 -7.58 1.78
N ASP A 89 -16.38 -8.09 2.77
CA ASP A 89 -16.33 -7.48 4.12
C ASP A 89 -15.17 -6.48 4.25
N TYR A 90 -14.11 -6.68 3.45
CA TYR A 90 -12.87 -5.94 3.58
C TYR A 90 -12.32 -5.45 2.24
N GLU A 91 -11.72 -4.29 2.28
CA GLU A 91 -10.95 -3.71 1.17
C GLU A 91 -9.48 -3.65 1.55
N ILE A 92 -8.60 -4.20 0.69
CA ILE A 92 -7.17 -4.36 0.94
C ILE A 92 -6.44 -3.09 0.54
N ILE A 93 -5.93 -2.35 1.53
CA ILE A 93 -5.13 -1.14 1.33
C ILE A 93 -3.68 -1.49 0.99
N ALA A 94 -3.10 -2.45 1.72
CA ALA A 94 -1.75 -2.94 1.48
C ALA A 94 -1.65 -4.44 1.73
N GLY A 95 -0.92 -5.17 0.86
CA GLY A 95 -0.71 -6.60 1.02
C GLY A 95 -1.42 -7.49 0.00
N VAL A 96 -1.75 -6.98 -1.17
CA VAL A 96 -2.43 -7.72 -2.26
C VAL A 96 -1.66 -8.99 -2.69
N ARG A 97 -0.31 -9.00 -2.71
CA ARG A 97 0.46 -10.22 -2.98
C ARG A 97 0.18 -11.32 -1.96
N ARG A 98 0.09 -10.96 -0.66
CA ARG A 98 -0.22 -11.91 0.43
C ARG A 98 -1.63 -12.48 0.29
N TRP A 99 -2.60 -11.64 -0.09
CA TRP A 99 -3.96 -12.06 -0.40
C TRP A 99 -4.00 -13.07 -1.56
N TRP A 100 -3.36 -12.76 -2.67
CA TRP A 100 -3.25 -13.64 -3.82
C TRP A 100 -2.57 -14.97 -3.43
N THR A 101 -1.48 -14.91 -2.66
CA THR A 101 -0.76 -16.11 -2.21
C THR A 101 -1.64 -17.03 -1.36
N VAL A 102 -2.47 -16.48 -0.45
CA VAL A 102 -3.37 -17.28 0.36
C VAL A 102 -4.45 -17.93 -0.51
N GLN A 103 -5.02 -17.22 -1.48
CA GLN A 103 -5.99 -17.81 -2.41
C GLN A 103 -5.35 -18.93 -3.23
N TRP A 104 -4.18 -18.68 -3.80
CA TRP A 104 -3.45 -19.69 -4.57
C TRP A 104 -3.16 -20.94 -3.73
N LEU A 105 -2.73 -20.80 -2.47
CA LEU A 105 -2.50 -21.92 -1.57
C LEU A 105 -3.78 -22.73 -1.32
N ARG A 106 -4.90 -22.06 -1.08
CA ARG A 106 -6.20 -22.74 -0.90
C ARG A 106 -6.61 -23.56 -2.13
N GLU A 107 -6.38 -23.05 -3.32
CA GLU A 107 -6.64 -23.74 -4.58
C GLU A 107 -5.68 -24.92 -4.83
N HIS A 108 -4.48 -24.88 -4.19
CA HIS A 108 -3.42 -25.90 -4.35
C HIS A 108 -3.26 -26.80 -3.13
N HIS A 109 -4.36 -27.31 -2.61
CA HIS A 109 -4.42 -28.32 -1.53
C HIS A 109 -4.06 -27.82 -0.11
N HIS A 110 -4.11 -26.52 0.14
CA HIS A 110 -3.87 -25.92 1.45
C HIS A 110 -5.08 -25.08 1.93
N PRO A 111 -6.30 -25.68 2.09
CA PRO A 111 -7.51 -24.96 2.46
C PRO A 111 -7.47 -24.37 3.88
N GLU A 112 -6.52 -24.79 4.71
CA GLU A 112 -6.33 -24.32 6.09
C GLU A 112 -5.76 -22.91 6.20
N PHE A 113 -5.26 -22.32 5.09
CA PHE A 113 -4.71 -20.98 5.12
C PHE A 113 -5.80 -19.94 5.17
N ASP A 114 -5.76 -19.09 6.19
CA ASP A 114 -6.54 -17.85 6.31
C ASP A 114 -5.66 -16.62 6.05
N TYR A 115 -6.32 -15.53 5.70
CA TYR A 115 -5.65 -14.26 5.41
C TYR A 115 -5.51 -13.43 6.68
N LEU A 116 -4.28 -13.18 7.11
CA LEU A 116 -3.99 -12.37 8.30
C LEU A 116 -4.04 -10.89 7.93
N VAL A 117 -4.90 -10.14 8.61
CA VAL A 117 -5.11 -8.71 8.36
C VAL A 117 -5.07 -7.88 9.63
N THR A 118 -4.65 -6.64 9.50
CA THR A 118 -4.85 -5.57 10.49
C THR A 118 -5.94 -4.65 9.96
N ILE A 119 -7.01 -4.49 10.74
CA ILE A 119 -8.16 -3.70 10.35
C ILE A 119 -7.96 -2.26 10.82
N GLN A 120 -7.99 -1.33 9.87
CA GLN A 120 -7.90 0.11 10.14
C GLN A 120 -9.17 0.82 9.68
N THR A 121 -9.56 1.85 10.42
CA THR A 121 -10.63 2.76 10.02
C THR A 121 -9.98 4.00 9.41
N VAL A 122 -9.95 4.06 8.08
CA VAL A 122 -9.26 5.11 7.33
C VAL A 122 -10.16 5.64 6.21
N THR A 123 -10.04 6.92 5.94
CA THR A 123 -10.58 7.58 4.73
C THR A 123 -9.82 7.13 3.48
N ASP A 124 -10.30 7.50 2.29
CA ASP A 124 -9.59 7.20 1.03
C ASP A 124 -8.22 7.90 0.95
N GLU A 125 -8.13 9.13 1.44
CA GLU A 125 -6.86 9.88 1.50
C GLU A 125 -5.86 9.21 2.46
N GLU A 126 -6.32 8.81 3.65
CA GLU A 126 -5.47 8.09 4.62
C GLU A 126 -5.07 6.71 4.10
N ALA A 127 -5.97 5.99 3.42
CA ALA A 127 -5.67 4.73 2.75
C ALA A 127 -4.58 4.90 1.68
N PHE A 128 -4.66 5.99 0.88
CA PHE A 128 -3.61 6.33 -0.08
C PHE A 128 -2.25 6.55 0.61
N ARG A 129 -2.21 7.31 1.72
CA ARG A 129 -0.97 7.52 2.49
C ARG A 129 -0.37 6.23 3.03
N VAL A 130 -1.22 5.35 3.57
CA VAL A 130 -0.79 4.03 4.07
C VAL A 130 -0.20 3.18 2.93
N SER A 131 -0.89 3.12 1.80
CA SER A 131 -0.44 2.41 0.60
C SER A 131 0.88 2.98 0.07
N ASP A 132 1.00 4.32 0.00
CA ASP A 132 2.21 5.00 -0.47
C ASP A 132 3.43 4.68 0.42
N VAL A 133 3.29 4.71 1.74
CA VAL A 133 4.39 4.37 2.66
C VAL A 133 4.89 2.95 2.43
N GLU A 134 3.99 1.98 2.26
CA GLU A 134 4.34 0.57 1.99
C GLU A 134 5.03 0.42 0.63
N ASN A 135 4.55 1.14 -0.39
CA ASN A 135 5.00 0.99 -1.76
C ASN A 135 6.21 1.88 -2.15
N ARG A 136 6.53 2.90 -1.34
CA ARG A 136 7.56 3.90 -1.66
C ARG A 136 8.97 3.31 -1.83
N SER A 137 9.30 2.29 -1.07
CA SER A 137 10.60 1.61 -1.12
C SER A 137 10.67 0.50 -2.19
N ARG A 138 9.57 0.23 -2.89
CA ARG A 138 9.50 -0.84 -3.88
C ARG A 138 10.20 -0.43 -5.16
N LYS A 139 11.02 -1.35 -5.70
CA LYS A 139 11.77 -1.16 -6.93
C LYS A 139 11.04 -1.66 -8.18
N ASP A 140 9.97 -2.44 -7.98
CA ASP A 140 9.15 -3.04 -9.04
C ASP A 140 8.05 -2.11 -9.57
N ILE A 141 7.95 -0.88 -9.07
CA ILE A 141 7.05 0.16 -9.55
C ILE A 141 7.87 1.19 -10.31
N SER A 142 7.58 1.40 -11.58
CA SER A 142 8.22 2.41 -12.41
C SER A 142 7.87 3.84 -11.96
N ASP A 143 8.71 4.80 -12.32
CA ASP A 143 8.41 6.22 -12.09
C ASP A 143 7.13 6.65 -12.81
N TRP A 144 6.83 6.06 -13.98
CA TRP A 144 5.64 6.37 -14.75
C TRP A 144 4.36 5.87 -14.05
N GLU A 145 4.32 4.62 -13.58
CA GLU A 145 3.20 4.08 -12.83
C GLU A 145 2.95 4.90 -11.55
N ARG A 146 4.02 5.16 -10.79
CA ARG A 146 3.96 6.00 -9.60
C ARG A 146 3.43 7.40 -9.91
N ALA A 147 3.90 8.02 -11.00
CA ALA A 147 3.47 9.34 -11.42
C ALA A 147 1.97 9.38 -11.76
N LYS A 148 1.46 8.38 -12.45
CA LYS A 148 0.02 8.25 -12.79
C LYS A 148 -0.83 8.14 -11.54
N GLU A 149 -0.41 7.34 -10.58
CA GLU A 149 -1.09 7.18 -9.30
C GLU A 149 -1.11 8.47 -8.49
N TYR A 150 0.04 9.14 -8.38
CA TYR A 150 0.13 10.43 -7.68
C TYR A 150 -0.71 11.52 -8.37
N ALA A 151 -0.76 11.54 -9.71
CA ALA A 151 -1.60 12.47 -10.44
C ALA A 151 -3.09 12.23 -10.18
N ARG A 152 -3.50 10.96 -10.11
CA ARG A 152 -4.86 10.57 -9.75
C ARG A 152 -5.19 10.97 -8.31
N ALA A 153 -4.33 10.63 -7.35
CA ALA A 153 -4.52 11.00 -5.94
C ALA A 153 -4.55 12.52 -5.73
N LEU A 154 -3.71 13.28 -6.45
CA LEU A 154 -3.69 14.73 -6.40
C LEU A 154 -5.05 15.32 -6.77
N SER A 155 -5.69 14.79 -7.81
CA SER A 155 -7.02 15.22 -8.25
C SER A 155 -8.12 14.77 -7.30
N GLU A 156 -8.08 13.52 -6.82
CA GLU A 156 -9.16 12.92 -6.03
C GLU A 156 -9.17 13.37 -4.57
N PHE A 157 -7.98 13.57 -3.95
CA PHE A 157 -7.86 13.78 -2.51
C PHE A 157 -7.30 15.13 -2.10
N TYR A 158 -6.66 15.85 -3.00
CA TYR A 158 -5.93 17.07 -2.66
C TYR A 158 -6.36 18.31 -3.48
N GLU A 159 -7.50 18.25 -4.18
CA GLU A 159 -8.04 19.36 -4.98
C GLU A 159 -7.00 20.00 -5.92
N ASN A 160 -6.09 19.18 -6.45
CA ASN A 160 -4.93 19.59 -7.26
C ASN A 160 -3.87 20.43 -6.50
N SER A 161 -3.92 20.49 -5.16
CA SER A 161 -2.93 21.19 -4.35
C SER A 161 -1.68 20.35 -4.13
N GLN A 162 -0.65 20.55 -4.97
CA GLN A 162 0.65 19.87 -4.79
C GLN A 162 1.30 20.19 -3.43
N SER A 163 1.04 21.36 -2.86
CA SER A 163 1.57 21.77 -1.57
C SER A 163 1.02 20.90 -0.45
N GLN A 164 -0.31 20.74 -0.42
CA GLN A 164 -1.01 19.94 0.56
C GLN A 164 -0.63 18.46 0.43
N MET A 165 -0.61 17.94 -0.80
CA MET A 165 -0.19 16.57 -1.04
C MET A 165 1.25 16.30 -0.60
N ALA A 166 2.19 17.20 -0.90
CA ALA A 166 3.58 17.05 -0.48
C ALA A 166 3.75 17.07 1.04
N GLU A 167 3.00 17.93 1.73
CA GLU A 167 2.97 18.00 3.20
C GLU A 167 2.43 16.71 3.81
N HIS A 168 1.26 16.25 3.38
CA HIS A 168 0.61 15.04 3.90
C HIS A 168 1.42 13.76 3.65
N LEU A 169 2.09 13.66 2.50
CA LEU A 169 2.94 12.53 2.17
C LEU A 169 4.38 12.67 2.69
N ASN A 170 4.71 13.78 3.36
CA ASN A 170 6.07 14.10 3.80
C ASN A 170 7.10 14.01 2.65
N LEU A 171 6.80 14.69 1.54
CA LEU A 171 7.61 14.76 0.33
C LEU A 171 8.11 16.17 0.05
N SER A 172 9.25 16.31 -0.62
CA SER A 172 9.63 17.62 -1.13
C SER A 172 8.74 18.02 -2.32
N ARG A 173 8.24 19.28 -2.32
CA ARG A 173 7.42 19.80 -3.42
C ARG A 173 8.11 19.70 -4.77
N SER A 174 9.43 19.94 -4.80
CA SER A 174 10.21 19.85 -6.03
C SER A 174 10.31 18.43 -6.57
N TRP A 175 10.36 17.43 -5.69
CA TRP A 175 10.34 16.03 -6.11
C TRP A 175 8.95 15.64 -6.65
N LEU A 176 7.89 15.97 -5.91
CA LEU A 176 6.51 15.70 -6.33
C LEU A 176 6.19 16.36 -7.68
N SER A 177 6.57 17.63 -7.87
CA SER A 177 6.36 18.32 -9.13
C SER A 177 7.05 17.62 -10.31
N ARG A 178 8.30 17.15 -10.12
CA ARG A 178 9.03 16.42 -11.17
C ARG A 178 8.39 15.05 -11.47
N LEU A 179 7.90 14.36 -10.44
CA LEU A 179 7.18 13.10 -10.64
C LEU A 179 5.88 13.32 -11.43
N LEU A 180 5.11 14.35 -11.08
CA LEU A 180 3.87 14.70 -11.79
C LEU A 180 4.11 15.14 -13.25
N ASP A 181 5.29 15.67 -13.58
CA ASP A 181 5.66 15.96 -14.96
C ASP A 181 5.76 14.66 -15.80
N VAL A 182 6.17 13.54 -15.19
CA VAL A 182 6.17 12.22 -15.86
C VAL A 182 4.75 11.81 -16.25
N ALA A 183 3.77 11.99 -15.36
CA ALA A 183 2.36 11.65 -15.63
C ALA A 183 1.73 12.51 -16.75
N ARG A 184 2.33 13.64 -17.09
CA ARG A 184 1.87 14.57 -18.14
C ARG A 184 2.51 14.34 -19.50
N LEU A 185 3.37 13.35 -19.64
CA LEU A 185 3.95 13.00 -20.94
C LEU A 185 2.85 12.63 -21.93
N PRO A 186 2.90 13.12 -23.19
CA PRO A 186 1.96 12.72 -24.24
C PRO A 186 1.99 11.21 -24.47
N GLU A 187 0.83 10.64 -24.78
CA GLU A 187 0.69 9.19 -25.01
C GLU A 187 1.60 8.70 -26.15
N GLU A 188 1.81 9.52 -27.19
CA GLU A 188 2.70 9.20 -28.29
C GLU A 188 4.16 9.02 -27.84
N ILE A 189 4.58 9.75 -26.82
CA ILE A 189 5.92 9.61 -26.23
C ILE A 189 5.98 8.34 -25.37
N VAL A 190 4.97 8.10 -24.56
CA VAL A 190 4.90 6.87 -23.73
C VAL A 190 4.91 5.63 -24.62
N ALA A 191 4.16 5.63 -25.72
CA ALA A 191 4.09 4.52 -26.68
C ALA A 191 5.40 4.28 -27.44
N ALA A 192 6.35 5.22 -27.43
CA ALA A 192 7.67 5.04 -28.05
C ALA A 192 8.64 4.21 -27.16
N PHE A 193 8.31 4.00 -25.90
CA PHE A 193 9.09 3.15 -25.00
C PHE A 193 8.55 1.72 -25.04
N SER A 194 9.44 0.75 -25.10
CA SER A 194 9.10 -0.68 -25.05
C SER A 194 8.78 -1.13 -23.63
N ASP A 195 9.31 -0.43 -22.62
CA ASP A 195 9.08 -0.69 -21.19
C ASP A 195 8.82 0.63 -20.45
N THR A 196 7.76 0.69 -19.66
CA THR A 196 7.45 1.86 -18.83
C THR A 196 8.49 2.13 -17.75
N HIS A 197 9.32 1.14 -17.38
CA HIS A 197 10.44 1.30 -16.45
C HIS A 197 11.55 2.21 -17.01
N ASP A 198 11.63 2.35 -18.32
CA ASP A 198 12.58 3.29 -18.96
C ASP A 198 12.12 4.75 -18.85
N ILE A 199 10.85 4.99 -18.54
CA ILE A 199 10.26 6.32 -18.37
C ILE A 199 10.55 6.84 -16.97
N THR A 200 11.75 7.32 -16.75
CA THR A 200 12.19 7.87 -15.46
C THR A 200 11.92 9.38 -15.36
N VAL A 201 11.93 9.92 -14.13
CA VAL A 201 11.87 11.38 -13.88
C VAL A 201 12.96 12.13 -14.65
N ARG A 202 14.15 11.54 -14.83
CA ARG A 202 15.24 12.11 -15.62
C ARG A 202 14.87 12.21 -17.09
N VAL A 203 14.41 11.11 -17.67
CA VAL A 203 13.99 11.04 -19.08
C VAL A 203 12.87 12.04 -19.36
N ALA A 204 11.84 12.07 -18.51
CA ALA A 204 10.74 13.03 -18.65
C ALA A 204 11.21 14.48 -18.64
N ARG A 205 12.17 14.84 -17.77
CA ARG A 205 12.76 16.16 -17.73
C ARG A 205 13.51 16.51 -19.03
N ASP A 206 14.26 15.56 -19.55
CA ASP A 206 15.11 15.78 -20.74
C ASP A 206 14.24 15.85 -22.03
N ILE A 207 13.09 15.18 -22.06
CA ILE A 207 12.13 15.20 -23.17
C ILE A 207 11.17 16.41 -23.10
N LYS A 208 10.85 16.93 -21.92
CA LYS A 208 9.88 18.02 -21.70
C LYS A 208 10.05 19.23 -22.63
N PRO A 209 11.27 19.74 -22.92
CA PRO A 209 11.47 20.83 -23.89
C PRO A 209 11.02 20.47 -25.31
N LEU A 210 11.18 19.20 -25.70
CA LEU A 210 10.84 18.71 -27.04
C LEU A 210 9.32 18.60 -27.24
N THR A 211 8.57 18.36 -26.16
CA THR A 211 7.10 18.26 -26.19
C THR A 211 6.40 19.60 -26.31
N SER A 212 7.10 20.69 -26.02
CA SER A 212 6.57 22.06 -26.13
C SER A 212 6.52 22.58 -27.57
N GLU A 213 7.18 21.90 -28.53
CA GLU A 213 7.20 22.27 -29.94
C GLU A 213 6.24 21.41 -30.77
N PRO A 214 5.14 21.97 -31.32
CA PRO A 214 4.14 21.24 -32.11
C PRO A 214 4.71 20.54 -33.37
N LYS A 215 5.88 21.00 -33.86
CA LYS A 215 6.57 20.40 -35.03
C LYS A 215 7.30 19.10 -34.68
N THR A 216 7.76 18.94 -33.45
CA THR A 216 8.52 17.78 -33.00
C THR A 216 7.61 16.57 -32.77
N LEU A 217 6.41 16.80 -32.23
CA LEU A 217 5.37 15.75 -32.05
C LEU A 217 4.86 15.17 -33.38
N LYS A 218 4.83 15.98 -34.47
CA LYS A 218 4.43 15.50 -35.82
C LYS A 218 5.51 14.66 -36.50
N ARG A 219 6.75 14.69 -36.06
CA ARG A 219 7.86 13.89 -36.63
C ARG A 219 8.02 12.52 -35.95
N MET A 220 7.38 12.33 -34.79
CA MET A 220 7.38 11.06 -34.02
C MET A 220 6.17 10.16 -34.36
N ARG A 221 5.28 10.64 -35.25
CA ARG A 221 4.21 9.83 -35.88
C ARG A 221 4.76 9.27 -37.21
#